data_4a7aa596df0402e797b089ec967ec873
#
_entry.id   4a7aa596df0402e797b089ec967ec873
#
_cell.length_a   1.000
_cell.length_b   1.000
_cell.length_c   1.000
_cell.angle_alpha   90.00
_cell.angle_beta   90.00
_cell.angle_gamma   90.00
#
_symmetry.space_group_name_H-M   'P 1'
#
loop_
_entity.id
_entity.type
_entity.pdbx_description
1 polymer ?
#
loop_
_entity_poly.entity_id
_entity_poly.type
_entity_poly.pdbx_seq_one_letter_code
_entity_poly.pdbx_strand_id
1 'polypeptide(L)'
;MAGHSHWAGIKHKKGRADKIRSKIFSKLSREITVAAKLGDKNPEMNPRLRAAIQSARSANMPKDNIDRAIAKSETSDQSNFESIRYEGFGPKNIAVIVDTLTDNKNLSLIHI
;
A
#
# COMPACT_ATOMS: atom_id res chain seq x y z
N MET A 1 -3.76 28.25 30.89
CA MET A 1 -2.39 28.09 30.42
C MET A 1 -2.38 27.86 28.92
N ALA A 2 -2.26 28.95 28.17
CA ALA A 2 -2.33 28.96 26.71
C ALA A 2 -1.26 28.08 26.04
N GLY A 3 -0.05 28.00 26.60
CA GLY A 3 1.03 27.18 26.05
C GLY A 3 0.76 25.69 26.07
N HIS A 4 0.04 25.20 27.09
CA HIS A 4 -0.35 23.79 27.17
C HIS A 4 -1.37 23.40 26.10
N SER A 5 -2.37 24.25 25.84
CA SER A 5 -3.36 24.00 24.80
C SER A 5 -2.75 24.01 23.42
N HIS A 6 -1.83 24.92 23.15
CA HIS A 6 -1.12 24.99 21.87
C HIS A 6 -0.25 23.75 21.63
N TRP A 7 0.52 23.34 22.63
CA TRP A 7 1.34 22.13 22.59
C TRP A 7 0.52 20.87 22.35
N ALA A 8 -0.59 20.70 23.06
CA ALA A 8 -1.49 19.57 22.89
C ALA A 8 -2.08 19.53 21.48
N GLY A 9 -2.48 20.70 20.92
CA GLY A 9 -2.98 20.79 19.54
C GLY A 9 -1.94 20.39 18.50
N ILE A 10 -0.71 20.79 18.66
CA ILE A 10 0.41 20.40 17.76
C ILE A 10 0.66 18.91 17.85
N LYS A 11 0.67 18.34 19.05
CA LYS A 11 0.88 16.92 19.27
C LYS A 11 -0.19 16.07 18.59
N HIS A 12 -1.45 16.46 18.67
CA HIS A 12 -2.55 15.77 18.01
C HIS A 12 -2.45 15.86 16.47
N LYS A 13 -2.14 17.02 15.93
CA LYS A 13 -1.94 17.20 14.49
C LYS A 13 -0.80 16.33 13.97
N LYS A 14 0.32 16.30 14.68
CA LYS A 14 1.46 15.45 14.33
C LYS A 14 1.10 13.98 14.35
N GLY A 15 0.39 13.52 15.39
CA GLY A 15 -0.05 12.13 15.49
C GLY A 15 -0.96 11.69 14.35
N ARG A 16 -1.87 12.56 13.90
CA ARG A 16 -2.74 12.28 12.75
C ARG A 16 -1.94 12.21 11.45
N ALA A 17 -1.01 13.15 11.24
CA ALA A 17 -0.16 13.16 10.06
C ALA A 17 0.73 11.91 10.01
N ASP A 18 1.28 11.49 11.12
CA ASP A 18 2.10 10.28 11.23
C ASP A 18 1.27 9.02 10.94
N LYS A 19 0.02 8.95 11.39
CA LYS A 19 -0.90 7.85 11.10
C LYS A 19 -1.22 7.74 9.61
N ILE A 20 -1.50 8.86 8.96
CA ILE A 20 -1.79 8.91 7.52
C ILE A 20 -0.55 8.49 6.75
N ARG A 21 0.62 8.98 7.12
CA ARG A 21 1.90 8.62 6.50
C ARG A 21 2.18 7.12 6.64
N SER A 22 1.97 6.55 7.82
CA SER A 22 2.13 5.11 8.07
C SER A 22 1.23 4.27 7.17
N LYS A 23 -0.02 4.66 6.99
CA LYS A 23 -0.94 3.98 6.09
C LYS A 23 -0.48 4.04 4.64
N ILE A 24 -0.05 5.20 4.19
CA ILE A 24 0.46 5.38 2.82
C ILE A 24 1.70 4.52 2.62
N PHE A 25 2.64 4.55 3.54
CA PHE A 25 3.88 3.77 3.45
C PHE A 25 3.59 2.26 3.47
N SER A 26 2.65 1.81 4.28
CA SER A 26 2.24 0.40 4.30
C SER A 26 1.67 -0.06 2.96
N LYS A 27 0.83 0.75 2.34
CA LYS A 27 0.26 0.47 1.02
C LYS A 27 1.33 0.44 -0.06
N LEU A 28 2.24 1.41 -0.05
CA LEU A 28 3.33 1.49 -1.02
C LEU A 28 4.32 0.33 -0.86
N SER A 29 4.68 -0.02 0.37
CA SER A 29 5.52 -1.18 0.66
C SER A 29 4.89 -2.47 0.15
N ARG A 30 3.59 -2.66 0.39
CA ARG A 30 2.86 -3.83 -0.09
C ARG A 30 2.84 -3.88 -1.61
N GLU A 31 2.60 -2.77 -2.27
CA GLU A 31 2.60 -2.70 -3.74
C GLU A 31 3.98 -3.07 -4.31
N ILE A 32 5.06 -2.57 -3.71
CA ILE A 32 6.43 -2.92 -4.10
C ILE A 32 6.66 -4.42 -3.94
N THR A 33 6.29 -4.99 -2.80
CA THR A 33 6.46 -6.42 -2.52
C THR A 33 5.68 -7.29 -3.51
N VAL A 34 4.45 -6.93 -3.79
CA VAL A 34 3.60 -7.66 -4.73
C VAL A 34 4.14 -7.56 -6.15
N ALA A 35 4.53 -6.37 -6.59
CA ALA A 35 5.09 -6.16 -7.92
C ALA A 35 6.38 -6.96 -8.12
N ALA A 36 7.25 -6.99 -7.11
CA ALA A 36 8.49 -7.77 -7.15
C ALA A 36 8.22 -9.27 -7.14
N LYS A 37 7.18 -9.71 -6.45
CA LYS A 37 6.81 -11.13 -6.38
C LYS A 37 6.21 -11.66 -7.68
N LEU A 38 5.38 -10.85 -8.34
CA LEU A 38 4.70 -11.24 -9.56
C LEU A 38 5.55 -11.10 -10.83
N GLY A 39 6.62 -10.35 -10.76
CA GLY A 39 7.51 -10.10 -11.89
C GLY A 39 8.98 -10.23 -11.47
N ASP A 40 9.82 -9.49 -12.19
CA ASP A 40 11.25 -9.46 -11.89
C ASP A 40 11.52 -8.51 -10.71
N LYS A 41 12.52 -8.82 -9.89
CA LYS A 41 12.99 -7.95 -8.80
C LYS A 41 13.77 -6.75 -9.31
N ASN A 42 14.23 -6.79 -10.55
CA ASN A 42 14.91 -5.68 -11.17
C ASN A 42 13.87 -4.69 -11.72
N PRO A 43 13.86 -3.43 -11.23
CA PRO A 43 12.90 -2.43 -11.70
C PRO A 43 12.98 -2.15 -13.20
N GLU A 44 14.15 -2.30 -13.80
CA GLU A 44 14.33 -2.09 -15.24
C GLU A 44 13.57 -3.12 -16.07
N MET A 45 13.37 -4.32 -15.54
CA MET A 45 12.68 -5.42 -16.19
C MET A 45 11.24 -5.59 -15.72
N ASN A 46 10.78 -4.76 -14.79
CA ASN A 46 9.45 -4.85 -14.21
C ASN A 46 8.81 -3.46 -14.17
N PRO A 47 7.99 -3.09 -15.18
CA PRO A 47 7.37 -1.76 -15.23
C PRO A 47 6.48 -1.45 -14.03
N ARG A 48 5.78 -2.43 -13.49
CA ARG A 48 4.93 -2.28 -12.30
C ARG A 48 5.76 -1.95 -11.06
N LEU A 49 6.87 -2.66 -10.88
CA LEU A 49 7.80 -2.41 -9.77
C LEU A 49 8.41 -1.02 -9.89
N ARG A 50 8.80 -0.62 -11.09
CA ARG A 50 9.35 0.71 -11.35
C ARG A 50 8.35 1.80 -10.99
N ALA A 51 7.09 1.65 -11.38
CA ALA A 51 6.03 2.59 -11.05
C ALA A 51 5.78 2.65 -9.53
N ALA A 52 5.78 1.50 -8.86
CA ALA A 52 5.61 1.42 -7.40
C ALA A 52 6.75 2.11 -6.65
N ILE A 53 8.00 1.91 -7.10
CA ILE A 53 9.18 2.56 -6.53
C ILE A 53 9.11 4.07 -6.74
N GLN A 54 8.70 4.52 -7.90
CA GLN A 54 8.55 5.95 -8.19
C GLN A 54 7.51 6.60 -7.29
N SER A 55 6.38 5.94 -7.09
CA SER A 55 5.34 6.41 -6.16
C SER A 55 5.86 6.49 -4.72
N ALA A 56 6.63 5.49 -4.30
CA ALA A 56 7.23 5.47 -2.96
C ALA A 56 8.23 6.62 -2.76
N ARG A 57 9.06 6.90 -3.76
CA ARG A 57 10.00 8.02 -3.72
C ARG A 57 9.27 9.36 -3.67
N SER A 58 8.18 9.50 -4.43
CA SER A 58 7.35 10.70 -4.41
C SER A 58 6.70 10.94 -3.04
N ALA A 59 6.43 9.87 -2.29
CA ALA A 59 5.93 9.94 -0.92
C ALA A 59 7.04 10.06 0.13
N ASN A 60 8.29 10.25 -0.28
CA ASN A 60 9.47 10.37 0.58
C ASN A 60 9.78 9.09 1.39
N MET A 61 9.49 7.94 0.83
CA MET A 61 9.87 6.67 1.47
C MET A 61 11.39 6.49 1.40
N PRO A 62 12.07 6.21 2.53
CA PRO A 62 13.51 5.94 2.52
C PRO A 62 13.88 4.75 1.64
N LYS A 63 15.05 4.82 1.01
CA LYS A 63 15.55 3.74 0.15
C LYS A 63 15.61 2.39 0.88
N ASP A 64 16.00 2.39 2.14
CA ASP A 64 16.08 1.18 2.96
C ASP A 64 14.73 0.49 3.09
N ASN A 65 13.66 1.26 3.20
CA ASN A 65 12.30 0.73 3.27
C ASN A 65 11.87 0.11 1.93
N ILE A 66 12.25 0.74 0.82
CA ILE A 66 12.01 0.22 -0.53
C ILE A 66 12.76 -1.10 -0.71
N ASP A 67 14.02 -1.15 -0.35
CA ASP A 67 14.86 -2.36 -0.47
C ASP A 67 14.33 -3.51 0.38
N ARG A 68 13.87 -3.21 1.60
CA ARG A 68 13.23 -4.21 2.47
C ARG A 68 11.92 -4.75 1.87
N ALA A 69 11.13 -3.90 1.25
CA ALA A 69 9.89 -4.32 0.62
C ALA A 69 10.17 -5.28 -0.55
N ILE A 70 11.20 -5.02 -1.34
CA ILE A 70 11.64 -5.90 -2.41
C ILE A 70 12.17 -7.22 -1.85
N ALA A 71 13.00 -7.16 -0.81
CA ALA A 71 13.56 -8.36 -0.17
C ALA A 71 12.48 -9.24 0.46
N LYS A 72 11.42 -8.64 0.99
CA LYS A 72 10.28 -9.35 1.57
C LYS A 72 9.56 -10.23 0.55
N SER A 73 9.60 -9.88 -0.74
CA SER A 73 9.02 -10.70 -1.79
C SER A 73 9.66 -12.07 -1.91
N GLU A 74 10.93 -12.22 -1.51
CA GLU A 74 11.65 -13.48 -1.54
C GLU A 74 11.26 -14.41 -0.40
N THR A 75 10.91 -13.86 0.75
CA THR A 75 10.66 -14.63 1.97
C THR A 75 9.22 -15.11 2.10
N SER A 76 8.31 -14.56 1.31
CA SER A 76 6.87 -14.89 1.37
C SER A 76 6.45 -15.92 0.32
N ASP A 77 7.25 -16.96 0.14
CA ASP A 77 7.03 -18.01 -0.86
C ASP A 77 5.71 -18.77 -0.71
N GLN A 78 5.02 -18.61 0.41
CA GLN A 78 3.82 -19.38 0.72
C GLN A 78 2.50 -18.70 0.35
N SER A 79 2.51 -17.41 0.01
CA SER A 79 1.29 -16.72 -0.35
C SER A 79 1.20 -16.51 -1.85
N ASN A 80 0.30 -17.23 -2.49
CA ASN A 80 -0.03 -17.00 -3.89
C ASN A 80 -1.03 -15.88 -3.97
N PHE A 81 -0.61 -14.74 -4.52
CA PHE A 81 -1.53 -13.63 -4.80
C PHE A 81 -2.35 -13.94 -6.04
N GLU A 82 -3.65 -13.77 -5.92
CA GLU A 82 -4.57 -13.89 -7.03
C GLU A 82 -5.15 -12.54 -7.39
N SER A 83 -5.26 -12.27 -8.67
CA SER A 83 -5.97 -11.09 -9.17
C SER A 83 -7.46 -11.44 -9.26
N ILE A 84 -8.28 -10.71 -8.53
CA ILE A 84 -9.73 -10.93 -8.49
C ILE A 84 -10.43 -9.63 -8.84
N ARG A 85 -11.36 -9.72 -9.79
CA ARG A 85 -12.23 -8.60 -10.13
C ARG A 85 -13.58 -8.82 -9.50
N TYR A 86 -14.02 -7.85 -8.71
CA TYR A 86 -15.37 -7.80 -8.17
C TYR A 86 -16.19 -6.78 -8.96
N GLU A 87 -17.37 -7.19 -9.37
CA GLU A 87 -18.31 -6.34 -10.08
C GLU A 87 -19.62 -6.29 -9.30
N GLY A 88 -20.22 -5.12 -9.24
CA GLY A 88 -21.47 -4.94 -8.54
C GLY A 88 -22.09 -3.59 -8.83
N PHE A 89 -23.22 -3.34 -8.20
CA PHE A 89 -23.90 -2.07 -8.31
C PHE A 89 -23.91 -1.36 -6.96
N GLY A 90 -23.46 -0.11 -6.99
CA GLY A 90 -23.52 0.77 -5.83
C GLY A 90 -24.88 1.48 -5.72
N PRO A 91 -24.99 2.46 -4.80
CA PRO A 91 -26.20 3.26 -4.68
C PRO A 91 -26.57 3.92 -6.00
N LYS A 92 -27.88 4.06 -6.26
CA LYS A 92 -28.42 4.66 -7.50
C LYS A 92 -28.05 3.90 -8.78
N ASN A 93 -27.84 2.59 -8.68
CA ASN A 93 -27.50 1.73 -9.83
C ASN A 93 -26.19 2.10 -10.52
N ILE A 94 -25.24 2.67 -9.80
CA ILE A 94 -23.90 2.94 -10.33
C ILE A 94 -23.12 1.63 -10.39
N ALA A 95 -22.64 1.27 -11.57
CA ALA A 95 -21.79 0.10 -11.74
C ALA A 95 -20.43 0.33 -11.07
N VAL A 96 -19.99 -0.63 -10.27
CA VAL A 96 -18.71 -0.57 -9.57
C VAL A 96 -17.87 -1.79 -9.98
N ILE A 97 -16.63 -1.53 -10.37
CA ILE A 97 -15.65 -2.57 -10.66
C ILE A 97 -14.47 -2.37 -9.72
N VAL A 98 -14.11 -3.41 -8.97
CA VAL A 98 -12.97 -3.39 -8.06
C VAL A 98 -11.99 -4.49 -8.45
N ASP A 99 -10.80 -4.09 -8.88
CA ASP A 99 -9.71 -5.02 -9.12
C ASP A 99 -8.87 -5.14 -7.87
N THR A 100 -8.71 -6.36 -7.37
CA THR A 100 -7.94 -6.65 -6.18
C THR A 100 -6.84 -7.66 -6.46
N LEU A 101 -5.79 -7.58 -5.66
CA LEU A 101 -4.72 -8.56 -5.63
C LEU A 101 -4.60 -9.05 -4.19
N THR A 102 -4.94 -10.28 -3.94
CA THR A 102 -5.04 -10.82 -2.59
C THR A 102 -4.59 -12.28 -2.52
N ASP A 103 -4.09 -12.66 -1.37
CA ASP A 103 -3.83 -14.04 -1.01
C ASP A 103 -5.03 -14.68 -0.28
N ASN A 104 -6.05 -13.89 0.07
CA ASN A 104 -7.24 -14.36 0.76
C ASN A 104 -8.50 -13.71 0.18
N LYS A 105 -9.24 -14.48 -0.60
CA LYS A 105 -10.49 -14.03 -1.24
C LYS A 105 -11.54 -13.53 -0.25
N ASN A 106 -11.69 -14.24 0.86
CA ASN A 106 -12.71 -13.93 1.85
C ASN A 106 -12.43 -12.58 2.53
N LEU A 107 -11.19 -12.34 2.93
CA LEU A 107 -10.79 -11.06 3.51
C LEU A 107 -10.91 -9.92 2.50
N SER A 108 -10.54 -10.14 1.25
CA SER A 108 -10.68 -9.15 0.20
C SER A 108 -12.14 -8.73 0.01
N LEU A 109 -13.05 -9.69 -0.03
CA LEU A 109 -14.48 -9.42 -0.20
C LEU A 109 -15.05 -8.65 0.99
N ILE A 110 -14.65 -8.99 2.23
CA ILE A 110 -15.12 -8.32 3.44
C ILE A 110 -14.69 -6.85 3.48
N HIS A 111 -13.50 -6.55 2.98
CA HIS A 111 -12.94 -5.18 3.01
C HIS A 111 -13.36 -4.31 1.83
N ILE A 112 -14.06 -4.84 0.87
CA ILE A 112 -14.67 -4.06 -0.21
C ILE A 112 -15.95 -3.39 0.29
#